data_8778dc3bbd904b7d70090ea6fdb0eaac
#
_entry.id   8778dc3bbd904b7d70090ea6fdb0eaac
#
_cell.length_a   1.000
_cell.length_b   1.000
_cell.length_c   1.000
_cell.angle_alpha   90.00
_cell.angle_beta   90.00
_cell.angle_gamma   90.00
#
_symmetry.space_group_name_H-M   'P 1'
#
loop_
_entity.id
_entity.type
_entity.pdbx_description
1 polymer ?
#
loop_
_entity_poly.entity_id
_entity_poly.type
_entity_poly.pdbx_seq_one_letter_code
_entity_poly.pdbx_strand_id
1 'polypeptide(L)'
;MPALRSILAVMDQSVLRGKQRKQAGFTLIEMMVALAVFSLAALALLRLQGATVSSTAVIETRALGQIVANNLAVEAVTDAVPPPLGKSEGVVENGGRKWRWNRITKRTADVRIVRIDIGVVDEFGRPGGALSLARTAQ
;
A
#
# COMPACT_ATOMS: atom_id res chain seq x y z
N MET A 1 -11.05 -35.83 77.73
CA MET A 1 -10.64 -36.23 76.42
C MET A 1 -9.64 -35.25 75.83
N PRO A 2 -8.37 -35.28 76.26
CA PRO A 2 -7.33 -34.36 75.79
C PRO A 2 -6.71 -34.73 74.43
N ALA A 3 -6.83 -35.97 74.01
CA ALA A 3 -6.18 -36.48 72.80
C ALA A 3 -6.76 -35.93 71.49
N LEU A 4 -8.06 -35.60 71.38
CA LEU A 4 -8.71 -35.08 70.20
C LEU A 4 -8.35 -33.63 69.90
N ARG A 5 -8.02 -32.82 70.92
CA ARG A 5 -7.59 -31.43 70.71
C ARG A 5 -6.20 -31.33 70.13
N SER A 6 -5.30 -32.27 70.47
CA SER A 6 -3.93 -32.28 69.92
C SER A 6 -3.89 -32.69 68.45
N ILE A 7 -4.78 -33.57 68.00
CA ILE A 7 -4.84 -34.00 66.58
C ILE A 7 -5.42 -32.90 65.69
N LEU A 8 -6.43 -32.16 66.15
CA LEU A 8 -6.97 -31.01 65.42
C LEU A 8 -6.00 -29.87 65.26
N ALA A 9 -5.15 -29.60 66.31
CA ALA A 9 -4.15 -28.54 66.25
C ALA A 9 -2.99 -28.86 65.30
N VAL A 10 -2.65 -30.14 65.09
CA VAL A 10 -1.59 -30.57 64.19
C VAL A 10 -2.09 -30.56 62.70
N MET A 11 -3.35 -30.89 62.48
CA MET A 11 -3.94 -30.84 61.14
C MET A 11 -4.13 -29.41 60.63
N ASP A 12 -4.37 -28.44 61.48
CA ASP A 12 -4.59 -27.04 61.06
C ASP A 12 -3.28 -26.35 60.63
N GLN A 13 -2.12 -26.76 61.17
CA GLN A 13 -0.82 -26.18 60.79
C GLN A 13 -0.27 -26.72 59.45
N SER A 14 -0.71 -27.90 59.02
CA SER A 14 -0.29 -28.46 57.73
C SER A 14 -1.02 -27.86 56.52
N VAL A 15 -2.24 -27.37 56.75
CA VAL A 15 -3.05 -26.74 55.70
C VAL A 15 -2.60 -25.30 55.42
N LEU A 16 -2.05 -24.60 56.43
CA LEU A 16 -1.58 -23.21 56.27
C LEU A 16 -0.17 -23.09 55.66
N ARG A 17 0.53 -24.20 55.42
CA ARG A 17 1.73 -24.22 54.61
C ARG A 17 1.43 -24.26 53.13
N GLY A 18 0.26 -23.71 52.71
CA GLY A 18 -0.11 -23.49 51.35
C GLY A 18 0.80 -22.48 50.68
N LYS A 19 1.71 -23.03 49.90
CA LYS A 19 2.18 -22.47 48.64
C LYS A 19 2.48 -20.97 48.68
N GLN A 20 3.50 -20.57 49.38
CA GLN A 20 4.15 -19.32 49.04
C GLN A 20 4.65 -19.46 47.60
N ARG A 21 3.84 -19.03 46.65
CA ARG A 21 4.29 -18.74 45.29
C ARG A 21 5.45 -17.77 45.45
N LYS A 22 6.68 -18.25 45.24
CA LYS A 22 7.83 -17.37 45.06
C LYS A 22 7.43 -16.37 44.02
N GLN A 23 7.13 -15.14 44.41
CA GLN A 23 7.07 -14.03 43.49
C GLN A 23 8.50 -13.82 43.03
N ALA A 24 8.86 -14.50 41.92
CA ALA A 24 10.08 -14.21 41.20
C ALA A 24 9.91 -12.83 40.61
N GLY A 25 10.43 -11.81 41.27
CA GLY A 25 10.54 -10.47 40.66
C GLY A 25 11.45 -10.58 39.45
N PHE A 26 11.11 -9.84 38.38
CA PHE A 26 11.96 -9.75 37.20
C PHE A 26 13.33 -9.17 37.58
N THR A 27 14.40 -9.78 37.07
CA THR A 27 15.75 -9.24 37.26
C THR A 27 15.95 -8.01 36.39
N LEU A 28 16.80 -7.09 36.83
CA LEU A 28 17.10 -5.87 36.06
C LEU A 28 17.65 -6.20 34.67
N ILE A 29 18.47 -7.24 34.57
CA ILE A 29 19.03 -7.69 33.28
C ILE A 29 17.96 -8.25 32.35
N GLU A 30 16.96 -8.95 32.88
CA GLU A 30 15.86 -9.49 32.11
C GLU A 30 15.02 -8.37 31.46
N MET A 31 14.78 -7.30 32.24
CA MET A 31 14.11 -6.11 31.73
C MET A 31 14.93 -5.38 30.67
N MET A 32 16.25 -5.30 30.82
CA MET A 32 17.15 -4.70 29.83
C MET A 32 17.15 -5.50 28.51
N VAL A 33 17.22 -6.83 28.61
CA VAL A 33 17.18 -7.72 27.42
C VAL A 33 15.81 -7.62 26.75
N ALA A 34 14.71 -7.62 27.50
CA ALA A 34 13.37 -7.48 26.96
C ALA A 34 13.20 -6.14 26.21
N LEU A 35 13.70 -5.03 26.80
CA LEU A 35 13.68 -3.71 26.13
C LEU A 35 14.53 -3.68 24.86
N ALA A 36 15.70 -4.33 24.86
CA ALA A 36 16.54 -4.41 23.68
C ALA A 36 15.85 -5.17 22.54
N VAL A 37 15.26 -6.33 22.83
CA VAL A 37 14.51 -7.13 21.84
C VAL A 37 13.29 -6.38 21.34
N PHE A 38 12.54 -5.73 22.25
CA PHE A 38 11.39 -4.92 21.87
C PHE A 38 11.78 -3.75 20.95
N SER A 39 12.88 -3.08 21.26
CA SER A 39 13.37 -1.96 20.43
C SER A 39 13.74 -2.41 19.03
N LEU A 40 14.40 -3.56 18.88
CA LEU A 40 14.72 -4.14 17.57
C LEU A 40 13.46 -4.51 16.78
N ALA A 41 12.48 -5.13 17.45
CA ALA A 41 11.21 -5.48 16.82
C ALA A 41 10.43 -4.24 16.37
N ALA A 42 10.37 -3.20 17.21
CA ALA A 42 9.72 -1.93 16.88
C ALA A 42 10.39 -1.26 15.67
N LEU A 43 11.73 -1.27 15.60
CA LEU A 43 12.47 -0.70 14.48
C LEU A 43 12.19 -1.45 13.17
N ALA A 44 12.11 -2.78 13.23
CA ALA A 44 11.75 -3.60 12.07
C ALA A 44 10.34 -3.31 11.55
N LEU A 45 9.36 -3.14 12.45
CA LEU A 45 7.99 -2.77 12.10
C LEU A 45 7.91 -1.40 11.45
N LEU A 46 8.63 -0.40 11.98
CA LEU A 46 8.67 0.95 11.40
C LEU A 46 9.23 0.94 9.97
N ARG A 47 10.28 0.16 9.72
CA ARG A 47 10.84 -0.01 8.37
C ARG A 47 9.85 -0.65 7.40
N LEU A 48 9.11 -1.67 7.85
CA LEU A 48 8.09 -2.33 7.03
C LEU A 48 6.96 -1.37 6.66
N GLN A 49 6.49 -0.54 7.60
CA GLN A 49 5.45 0.45 7.34
C GLN A 49 5.88 1.48 6.28
N GLY A 50 7.12 1.96 6.33
CA GLY A 50 7.65 2.91 5.34
C GLY A 50 7.65 2.33 3.92
N ALA A 51 8.02 1.06 3.75
CA ALA A 51 8.00 0.38 2.45
C ALA A 51 6.56 0.22 1.90
N THR A 52 5.59 -0.07 2.75
CA THR A 52 4.18 -0.26 2.35
C THR A 52 3.55 1.05 1.86
N VAL A 53 3.78 2.16 2.56
CA VAL A 53 3.22 3.47 2.18
C VAL A 53 3.73 3.92 0.81
N SER A 54 5.03 3.76 0.53
CA SER A 54 5.59 4.14 -0.77
C SER A 54 5.04 3.30 -1.92
N SER A 55 4.84 2.01 -1.71
CA SER A 55 4.25 1.11 -2.72
C SER A 55 2.80 1.48 -3.04
N THR A 56 2.00 1.83 -2.05
CA THR A 56 0.60 2.23 -2.22
C THR A 56 0.48 3.50 -3.07
N ALA A 57 1.31 4.51 -2.83
CA ALA A 57 1.30 5.75 -3.60
C ALA A 57 1.63 5.53 -5.09
N VAL A 58 2.53 4.60 -5.42
CA VAL A 58 2.84 4.24 -6.81
C VAL A 58 1.66 3.54 -7.49
N ILE A 59 1.02 2.60 -6.79
CA ILE A 59 -0.15 1.88 -7.32
C ILE A 59 -1.31 2.84 -7.57
N GLU A 60 -1.60 3.74 -6.63
CA GLU A 60 -2.63 4.75 -6.75
C GLU A 60 -2.38 5.67 -7.97
N THR A 61 -1.16 6.18 -8.12
CA THR A 61 -0.77 7.02 -9.26
C THR A 61 -0.97 6.29 -10.59
N ARG A 62 -0.60 5.01 -10.66
CA ARG A 62 -0.81 4.20 -11.87
C ARG A 62 -2.29 3.93 -12.14
N ALA A 63 -3.08 3.63 -11.13
CA ALA A 63 -4.51 3.37 -11.29
C ALA A 63 -5.25 4.62 -11.80
N LEU A 64 -5.03 5.77 -11.17
CA LEU A 64 -5.63 7.03 -11.60
C LEU A 64 -5.15 7.47 -12.98
N GLY A 65 -3.85 7.35 -13.26
CA GLY A 65 -3.29 7.69 -14.57
C GLY A 65 -3.80 6.79 -15.69
N GLN A 66 -4.07 5.50 -15.39
CA GLN A 66 -4.67 4.59 -16.37
C GLN A 66 -6.13 4.96 -16.66
N ILE A 67 -6.89 5.44 -15.67
CA ILE A 67 -8.25 5.96 -15.88
C ILE A 67 -8.20 7.19 -16.82
N VAL A 68 -7.26 8.09 -16.58
CA VAL A 68 -7.07 9.27 -17.46
C VAL A 68 -6.71 8.84 -18.88
N ALA A 69 -5.80 7.90 -19.04
CA ALA A 69 -5.42 7.38 -20.36
C ALA A 69 -6.62 6.74 -21.08
N ASN A 70 -7.45 5.98 -20.37
CA ASN A 70 -8.65 5.37 -20.92
C ASN A 70 -9.68 6.43 -21.35
N ASN A 71 -9.89 7.48 -20.56
CA ASN A 71 -10.81 8.57 -20.92
C ASN A 71 -10.36 9.28 -22.19
N LEU A 72 -9.07 9.60 -22.30
CA LEU A 72 -8.48 10.19 -23.51
C LEU A 72 -8.59 9.26 -24.74
N ALA A 73 -8.49 7.96 -24.51
CA ALA A 73 -8.67 6.98 -25.57
C ALA A 73 -10.12 6.92 -26.06
N VAL A 74 -11.07 6.91 -25.14
CA VAL A 74 -12.50 6.95 -25.48
C VAL A 74 -12.80 8.22 -26.26
N GLU A 75 -12.35 9.37 -25.82
CA GLU A 75 -12.47 10.64 -26.54
C GLU A 75 -11.89 10.52 -27.96
N ALA A 76 -10.66 10.03 -28.08
CA ALA A 76 -9.99 9.87 -29.36
C ALA A 76 -10.71 8.92 -30.33
N VAL A 77 -11.51 7.97 -29.83
CA VAL A 77 -12.30 7.04 -30.68
C VAL A 77 -13.67 7.60 -31.01
N THR A 78 -14.31 8.31 -30.08
CA THR A 78 -15.69 8.77 -30.20
C THR A 78 -15.82 10.12 -30.88
N ASP A 79 -14.77 10.93 -30.91
CA ASP A 79 -14.77 12.20 -31.61
C ASP A 79 -15.07 12.03 -33.09
N ALA A 80 -15.94 12.89 -33.60
CA ALA A 80 -16.30 12.89 -35.02
C ALA A 80 -15.09 13.18 -35.92
N VAL A 81 -14.14 13.99 -35.44
CA VAL A 81 -12.91 14.33 -36.14
C VAL A 81 -11.75 13.52 -35.58
N PRO A 82 -11.03 12.74 -36.41
CA PRO A 82 -9.86 12.03 -35.98
C PRO A 82 -8.77 12.97 -35.43
N PRO A 83 -8.01 12.53 -34.40
CA PRO A 83 -6.86 13.32 -33.96
C PRO A 83 -5.87 13.56 -35.10
N PRO A 84 -5.29 14.76 -35.20
CA PRO A 84 -4.29 15.05 -36.23
C PRO A 84 -3.08 14.12 -36.12
N LEU A 85 -2.49 13.82 -37.30
CA LEU A 85 -1.25 13.05 -37.34
C LEU A 85 -0.12 13.82 -36.63
N GLY A 86 0.77 13.09 -36.00
CA GLY A 86 1.91 13.65 -35.27
C GLY A 86 1.69 13.64 -33.75
N LYS A 87 2.37 14.53 -33.05
CA LYS A 87 2.35 14.66 -31.61
C LYS A 87 1.37 15.75 -31.17
N SER A 88 0.54 15.42 -30.20
CA SER A 88 -0.29 16.36 -29.43
C SER A 88 -0.03 16.17 -27.96
N GLU A 89 -0.17 17.22 -27.19
CA GLU A 89 0.01 17.18 -25.73
C GLU A 89 -0.92 18.15 -25.04
N GLY A 90 -1.18 17.89 -23.77
CA GLY A 90 -2.04 18.77 -22.98
C GLY A 90 -2.03 18.38 -21.52
N VAL A 91 -2.89 19.05 -20.77
CA VAL A 91 -3.08 18.83 -19.33
C VAL A 91 -4.57 18.60 -19.08
N VAL A 92 -4.87 17.64 -18.23
CA VAL A 92 -6.23 17.35 -17.77
C VAL A 92 -6.22 17.19 -16.26
N GLU A 93 -7.31 17.58 -15.61
CA GLU A 93 -7.49 17.38 -14.18
C GLU A 93 -8.42 16.18 -13.95
N ASN A 94 -7.97 15.26 -13.10
CA ASN A 94 -8.75 14.08 -12.71
C ASN A 94 -8.35 13.65 -11.30
N GLY A 95 -9.36 13.34 -10.45
CA GLY A 95 -9.13 12.94 -9.06
C GLY A 95 -8.44 14.01 -8.22
N GLY A 96 -8.68 15.30 -8.49
CA GLY A 96 -8.05 16.42 -7.80
C GLY A 96 -6.55 16.59 -8.10
N ARG A 97 -6.05 15.92 -9.14
CA ARG A 97 -4.66 15.98 -9.60
C ARG A 97 -4.55 16.42 -11.05
N LYS A 98 -3.47 17.10 -11.39
CA LYS A 98 -3.16 17.48 -12.78
C LYS A 98 -2.33 16.40 -13.43
N TRP A 99 -2.75 15.99 -14.63
CA TRP A 99 -2.11 14.98 -15.44
C TRP A 99 -1.67 15.60 -16.75
N ARG A 100 -0.41 15.42 -17.09
CA ARG A 100 0.09 15.76 -18.43
C ARG A 100 -0.02 14.53 -19.30
N TRP A 101 -0.58 14.71 -20.49
CA TRP A 101 -0.70 13.65 -21.47
C TRP A 101 0.03 14.01 -22.76
N ASN A 102 0.51 13.00 -23.44
CA ASN A 102 0.98 13.08 -24.80
C ASN A 102 0.27 12.04 -25.65
N ARG A 103 -0.02 12.38 -26.88
CA ARG A 103 -0.67 11.52 -27.87
C ARG A 103 0.16 11.56 -29.15
N ILE A 104 0.46 10.40 -29.69
CA ILE A 104 1.17 10.28 -30.97
C ILE A 104 0.27 9.50 -31.93
N THR A 105 -0.17 10.17 -33.00
CA THR A 105 -1.01 9.57 -34.03
C THR A 105 -0.15 9.27 -35.25
N LYS A 106 -0.12 8.02 -35.68
CA LYS A 106 0.68 7.52 -36.81
C LYS A 106 -0.21 6.78 -37.82
N ARG A 107 0.15 6.88 -39.10
CA ARG A 107 -0.44 6.01 -40.12
C ARG A 107 0.03 4.57 -39.90
N THR A 108 -0.83 3.62 -40.23
CA THR A 108 -0.48 2.21 -40.30
C THR A 108 -0.18 1.80 -41.74
N ALA A 109 0.13 0.54 -41.98
CA ALA A 109 0.24 0.01 -43.33
C ALA A 109 -1.07 0.09 -44.13
N ASP A 110 -2.22 0.01 -43.41
CA ASP A 110 -3.55 0.31 -44.02
C ASP A 110 -3.84 1.81 -43.90
N VAL A 111 -3.94 2.49 -45.02
CA VAL A 111 -4.21 3.95 -45.10
C VAL A 111 -5.51 4.36 -44.45
N ARG A 112 -6.44 3.43 -44.24
CA ARG A 112 -7.75 3.67 -43.61
C ARG A 112 -7.65 3.62 -42.07
N ILE A 113 -6.51 3.21 -41.51
CA ILE A 113 -6.35 3.00 -40.08
C ILE A 113 -5.20 3.88 -39.58
N VAL A 114 -5.44 4.59 -38.51
CA VAL A 114 -4.42 5.30 -37.72
C VAL A 114 -4.21 4.61 -36.38
N ARG A 115 -2.97 4.56 -35.95
CA ARG A 115 -2.60 4.15 -34.61
C ARG A 115 -2.42 5.38 -33.74
N ILE A 116 -2.95 5.32 -32.54
CA ILE A 116 -2.88 6.37 -31.55
C ILE A 116 -2.22 5.79 -30.29
N ASP A 117 -1.07 6.31 -29.93
CA ASP A 117 -0.35 5.98 -28.69
C ASP A 117 -0.57 7.14 -27.71
N ILE A 118 -1.08 6.83 -26.51
CA ILE A 118 -1.35 7.80 -25.44
C ILE A 118 -0.49 7.45 -24.24
N GLY A 119 0.22 8.45 -23.70
CA GLY A 119 0.95 8.37 -22.46
C GLY A 119 0.51 9.45 -21.48
N VAL A 120 0.42 9.11 -20.20
CA VAL A 120 0.00 10.01 -19.13
C VAL A 120 1.02 9.99 -18.01
N VAL A 121 1.41 11.16 -17.55
CA VAL A 121 2.30 11.35 -16.39
C VAL A 121 1.65 12.30 -15.40
N ASP A 122 1.98 12.14 -14.12
CA ASP A 122 1.52 13.07 -13.08
C ASP A 122 2.28 14.42 -13.15
N GLU A 123 1.94 15.32 -12.25
CA GLU A 123 2.57 16.64 -12.13
C GLU A 123 4.08 16.58 -11.85
N PHE A 124 4.56 15.49 -11.24
CA PHE A 124 5.97 15.24 -10.95
C PHE A 124 6.71 14.49 -12.08
N GLY A 125 6.03 14.17 -13.18
CA GLY A 125 6.59 13.41 -14.29
C GLY A 125 6.63 11.89 -14.08
N ARG A 126 5.98 11.36 -13.04
CA ARG A 126 5.93 9.91 -12.79
C ARG A 126 4.92 9.28 -13.75
N PRO A 127 5.24 8.09 -14.31
CA PRO A 127 4.32 7.38 -15.21
C PRO A 127 3.00 7.04 -14.51
N GLY A 128 1.88 7.53 -15.08
CA GLY A 128 0.54 7.21 -14.61
C GLY A 128 -0.10 6.09 -15.41
N GLY A 129 -0.17 6.23 -16.74
CA GLY A 129 -0.78 5.23 -17.59
C GLY A 129 -0.35 5.39 -19.04
N ALA A 130 -0.53 4.33 -19.82
CA ALA A 130 -0.30 4.37 -21.26
C ALA A 130 -1.19 3.34 -21.95
N LEU A 131 -1.61 3.64 -23.16
CA LEU A 131 -2.30 2.69 -24.02
C LEU A 131 -2.11 3.02 -25.50
N SER A 132 -2.30 2.03 -26.33
CA SER A 132 -2.31 2.16 -27.79
C SER A 132 -3.64 1.66 -28.33
N LEU A 133 -4.20 2.37 -29.27
CA LEU A 133 -5.43 2.01 -29.95
C LEU A 133 -5.31 2.27 -31.46
N ALA A 134 -6.24 1.71 -32.22
CA ALA A 134 -6.39 1.98 -33.63
C ALA A 134 -7.82 2.43 -33.92
N ARG A 135 -7.98 3.37 -34.84
CA ARG A 135 -9.28 3.79 -35.36
C ARG A 135 -9.21 4.04 -36.87
N THR A 136 -10.37 4.11 -37.48
CA THR A 136 -10.47 4.52 -38.88
C THR A 136 -10.05 5.98 -39.06
N ALA A 137 -9.39 6.27 -40.18
CA ALA A 137 -8.87 7.60 -40.54
C ALA A 137 -9.95 8.57 -41.06
N GLN A 138 -11.21 8.14 -41.08
CA GLN A 138 -12.36 8.98 -41.50
C GLN A 138 -12.90 9.75 -40.34
#